data_f84e70484f4143c1ef1dc4e7d8a02cdd
#
_entry.id   f84e70484f4143c1ef1dc4e7d8a02cdd
#
_cell.length_a   1.000
_cell.length_b   1.000
_cell.length_c   1.000
_cell.angle_alpha   90.00
_cell.angle_beta   90.00
_cell.angle_gamma   90.00
#
_symmetry.space_group_name_H-M   'P 1'
#
loop_
_entity.id
_entity.type
_entity.pdbx_description
1 polymer ?
#
loop_
_entity_poly.entity_id
_entity_poly.type
_entity_poly.pdbx_seq_one_letter_code
_entity_poly.pdbx_strand_id
1 'polypeptide(L)'
;MVDVAIENGHALVTIDNPPVNPLSVSVRQGLMDAVRRVNEAKCETAAIVCAGRTFVAGGDISEFAGPPPLPHLPDVLDAIEASPTPFIAVMHGTVLGGGLELALACAWRIADEKTRFGLPEVNLGLIPGAGGTQRLPRVIGLERAARMAANGKPVNTKTFEEFGGLDLVFSGDPTQALAAFRAALPARPVNTSDRSVENADLTALKAEIAKSAKGADAPMIALETTALAATLPFAEGSKIERQTHLELRASAQSRALRRLFFASRSVTRPDRLKAFTPAAINHVVIVGGGLMGAGIAAASLAAGHRVTILERDTESAEAGRGRVEAIIAKDLESGRITESKAEARRASLSAGANYAAAFDADIAIEAVFEDPEVKRAVFAELAAVMSETALIATNTSYLDPNLISEGMPGPGRFLGLHFFSPANIMKLVEVVGTSATADQSMATAFAFARGLGKIPVETGVCDGFIGNRILSAYRRQADYMVADGASPYEVDKAMRKLGMPLGPYELQDRTGLQISWANRKRQLAAGTWPGRYVDI
;
A
#
# COMPACT_ATOMS: atom_id res chain seq x y z
N MET A 1 6.24 6.45 26.03
CA MET A 1 5.88 5.02 25.86
C MET A 1 4.50 4.70 26.42
N VAL A 2 4.33 4.29 27.67
CA VAL A 2 3.00 4.20 28.30
C VAL A 2 3.04 4.99 29.57
N ASP A 3 2.13 5.94 29.72
CA ASP A 3 1.95 6.77 30.91
C ASP A 3 0.55 6.57 31.47
N VAL A 4 0.39 6.75 32.78
CA VAL A 4 -0.90 6.60 33.47
C VAL A 4 -1.13 7.79 34.37
N ALA A 5 -2.13 8.59 34.05
CA ALA A 5 -2.66 9.64 34.91
C ALA A 5 -3.98 9.17 35.55
N ILE A 6 -4.15 9.42 36.86
CA ILE A 6 -5.38 9.06 37.60
C ILE A 6 -5.93 10.34 38.22
N GLU A 7 -7.15 10.70 37.83
CA GLU A 7 -7.83 11.90 38.31
C GLU A 7 -9.32 11.58 38.51
N ASN A 8 -9.88 12.07 39.62
CA ASN A 8 -11.31 11.95 39.93
C ASN A 8 -11.89 10.53 39.78
N GLY A 9 -11.12 9.50 40.18
CA GLY A 9 -11.56 8.12 40.09
C GLY A 9 -11.43 7.49 38.70
N HIS A 10 -10.87 8.20 37.72
CA HIS A 10 -10.69 7.71 36.35
C HIS A 10 -9.21 7.68 35.98
N ALA A 11 -8.81 6.67 35.20
CA ALA A 11 -7.46 6.57 34.65
C ALA A 11 -7.43 6.97 33.17
N LEU A 12 -6.36 7.64 32.79
CA LEU A 12 -5.97 7.88 31.40
C LEU A 12 -4.64 7.17 31.14
N VAL A 13 -4.67 6.17 30.27
CA VAL A 13 -3.50 5.39 29.85
C VAL A 13 -3.09 5.88 28.46
N THR A 14 -1.99 6.59 28.39
CA THR A 14 -1.49 7.18 27.15
C THR A 14 -0.37 6.34 26.56
N ILE A 15 -0.54 5.87 25.33
CA ILE A 15 0.52 5.22 24.54
C ILE A 15 1.18 6.28 23.65
N ASP A 16 2.49 6.47 23.81
CA ASP A 16 3.31 7.33 22.95
C ASP A 16 4.54 6.56 22.48
N ASN A 17 4.42 5.94 21.30
CA ASN A 17 5.48 5.15 20.67
C ASN A 17 5.54 5.49 19.15
N PRO A 18 6.10 6.67 18.80
CA PRO A 18 6.11 7.14 17.41
C PRO A 18 6.88 6.20 16.47
N PRO A 19 6.56 6.20 15.15
CA PRO A 19 5.60 7.12 14.50
C PRO A 19 4.16 6.62 14.43
N VAL A 20 3.86 5.35 14.81
CA VAL A 20 2.56 4.71 14.58
C VAL A 20 2.10 3.82 15.75
N ASN A 21 2.70 4.03 16.92
CA ASN A 21 2.38 3.34 18.16
C ASN A 21 2.37 1.79 18.05
N PRO A 22 3.42 1.16 17.50
CA PRO A 22 3.48 -0.30 17.45
C PRO A 22 3.49 -0.88 18.88
N LEU A 23 2.81 -2.03 19.06
CA LEU A 23 2.78 -2.75 20.33
C LEU A 23 4.08 -3.52 20.57
N SER A 24 5.18 -2.77 20.75
CA SER A 24 6.50 -3.32 21.11
C SER A 24 6.49 -3.93 22.53
N VAL A 25 7.55 -4.66 22.87
CA VAL A 25 7.74 -5.22 24.23
C VAL A 25 7.52 -4.17 25.31
N SER A 26 8.14 -2.99 25.14
CA SER A 26 8.04 -1.90 26.10
C SER A 26 6.62 -1.33 26.24
N VAL A 27 5.86 -1.27 25.15
CA VAL A 27 4.44 -0.86 25.20
C VAL A 27 3.60 -1.93 25.88
N ARG A 28 3.81 -3.21 25.55
CA ARG A 28 3.09 -4.33 26.19
C ARG A 28 3.37 -4.39 27.69
N GLN A 29 4.63 -4.23 28.10
CA GLN A 29 4.99 -4.15 29.51
C GLN A 29 4.31 -2.96 30.22
N GLY A 30 4.37 -1.78 29.58
CA GLY A 30 3.72 -0.59 30.10
C GLY A 30 2.20 -0.73 30.24
N LEU A 31 1.54 -1.44 29.34
CA LEU A 31 0.10 -1.76 29.44
C LEU A 31 -0.19 -2.72 30.60
N MET A 32 0.64 -3.76 30.83
CA MET A 32 0.52 -4.64 31.99
C MET A 32 0.65 -3.87 33.32
N ASP A 33 1.64 -2.96 33.39
CA ASP A 33 1.86 -2.11 34.54
C ASP A 33 0.69 -1.12 34.74
N ALA A 34 0.14 -0.59 33.63
CA ALA A 34 -1.05 0.27 33.68
C ALA A 34 -2.28 -0.46 34.24
N VAL A 35 -2.55 -1.69 33.78
CA VAL A 35 -3.66 -2.53 34.31
C VAL A 35 -3.52 -2.72 35.82
N ARG A 36 -2.31 -3.05 36.29
CA ARG A 36 -2.03 -3.22 37.71
C ARG A 36 -2.33 -1.93 38.51
N ARG A 37 -1.74 -0.80 38.07
CA ARG A 37 -1.93 0.52 38.74
C ARG A 37 -3.39 0.95 38.80
N VAL A 38 -4.11 0.78 37.71
CA VAL A 38 -5.53 1.14 37.58
C VAL A 38 -6.38 0.31 38.56
N ASN A 39 -6.09 -0.99 38.67
CA ASN A 39 -6.80 -1.90 39.56
C ASN A 39 -6.48 -1.63 41.04
N GLU A 40 -5.21 -1.36 41.39
CA GLU A 40 -4.78 -0.97 42.72
C GLU A 40 -5.46 0.33 43.19
N ALA A 41 -5.58 1.30 42.27
CA ALA A 41 -6.25 2.56 42.54
C ALA A 41 -7.79 2.46 42.56
N LYS A 42 -8.35 1.30 42.18
CA LYS A 42 -9.81 1.06 42.12
C LYS A 42 -10.54 2.10 41.27
N CYS A 43 -9.99 2.42 40.12
CA CYS A 43 -10.60 3.40 39.20
C CYS A 43 -11.99 2.92 38.74
N GLU A 44 -12.92 3.85 38.54
CA GLU A 44 -14.24 3.56 37.96
C GLU A 44 -14.12 3.14 36.48
N THR A 45 -13.27 3.84 35.71
CA THR A 45 -12.93 3.51 34.33
C THR A 45 -11.47 3.83 34.02
N ALA A 46 -10.90 3.14 33.03
CA ALA A 46 -9.63 3.48 32.45
C ALA A 46 -9.82 3.73 30.92
N ALA A 47 -9.23 4.78 30.38
CA ALA A 47 -9.27 5.03 28.95
C ALA A 47 -7.88 4.85 28.34
N ILE A 48 -7.77 4.09 27.25
CA ILE A 48 -6.57 3.99 26.46
C ILE A 48 -6.65 5.00 25.33
N VAL A 49 -5.70 5.94 25.33
CA VAL A 49 -5.50 6.94 24.27
C VAL A 49 -4.10 6.80 23.67
N CYS A 50 -3.90 7.29 22.47
CA CYS A 50 -2.60 7.26 21.84
C CYS A 50 -2.18 8.66 21.37
N ALA A 51 -0.90 8.97 21.52
CA ALA A 51 -0.33 10.21 20.99
C ALA A 51 -0.12 10.15 19.48
N GLY A 52 0.02 11.31 18.86
CA GLY A 52 0.32 11.42 17.44
C GLY A 52 -0.90 11.22 16.54
N ARG A 53 -0.67 10.74 15.32
CA ARG A 53 -1.66 10.74 14.23
C ARG A 53 -2.52 9.47 14.14
N THR A 54 -2.26 8.47 14.95
CA THR A 54 -2.92 7.17 14.87
C THR A 54 -3.01 6.52 16.24
N PHE A 55 -4.03 5.70 16.45
CA PHE A 55 -4.15 4.88 17.64
C PHE A 55 -2.98 3.86 17.66
N VAL A 56 -3.18 2.68 17.13
CA VAL A 56 -2.14 1.63 17.05
C VAL A 56 -2.20 0.98 15.68
N ALA A 57 -1.08 0.96 14.97
CA ALA A 57 -0.99 0.38 13.62
C ALA A 57 -0.61 -1.12 13.61
N GLY A 58 -0.66 -1.80 14.74
CA GLY A 58 -0.38 -3.22 14.87
C GLY A 58 0.77 -3.57 15.82
N GLY A 59 1.19 -4.83 15.81
CA GLY A 59 2.37 -5.31 16.51
C GLY A 59 3.68 -4.79 15.89
N ASP A 60 4.76 -4.85 16.64
CA ASP A 60 6.08 -4.52 16.12
C ASP A 60 6.60 -5.68 15.26
N ILE A 61 6.56 -5.50 13.94
CA ILE A 61 6.97 -6.51 12.96
C ILE A 61 8.49 -6.82 13.08
N SER A 62 9.29 -5.88 13.59
CA SER A 62 10.74 -6.10 13.78
C SER A 62 11.03 -7.22 14.79
N GLU A 63 10.13 -7.44 15.75
CA GLU A 63 10.22 -8.53 16.73
C GLU A 63 9.90 -9.92 16.14
N PHE A 64 9.43 -9.99 14.89
CA PHE A 64 8.97 -11.25 14.29
C PHE A 64 10.11 -12.14 13.77
N ALA A 65 11.35 -11.70 13.83
CA ALA A 65 12.52 -12.47 13.40
C ALA A 65 12.91 -13.60 14.36
N GLY A 66 12.57 -13.47 15.65
CA GLY A 66 12.91 -14.42 16.71
C GLY A 66 11.69 -14.97 17.45
N PRO A 67 11.88 -15.70 18.56
CA PRO A 67 10.82 -16.10 19.47
C PRO A 67 10.05 -14.87 19.97
N PRO A 68 8.72 -14.98 20.22
CA PRO A 68 7.94 -13.87 20.73
C PRO A 68 8.45 -13.46 22.13
N PRO A 69 8.85 -12.19 22.34
CA PRO A 69 9.29 -11.74 23.66
C PRO A 69 8.10 -11.51 24.61
N LEU A 70 8.35 -11.70 25.90
CA LEU A 70 7.37 -11.45 26.97
C LEU A 70 7.27 -9.95 27.32
N PRO A 71 6.09 -9.48 27.81
CA PRO A 71 4.82 -10.21 27.84
C PRO A 71 4.26 -10.41 26.43
N HIS A 72 3.56 -11.52 26.20
CA HIS A 72 2.89 -11.71 24.93
C HIS A 72 1.64 -10.81 24.83
N LEU A 73 1.28 -10.41 23.60
CA LEU A 73 0.11 -9.56 23.41
C LEU A 73 -1.20 -10.22 23.92
N PRO A 74 -1.47 -11.53 23.69
CA PRO A 74 -2.64 -12.16 24.28
C PRO A 74 -2.74 -11.96 25.81
N ASP A 75 -1.64 -12.13 26.54
CA ASP A 75 -1.64 -12.00 28.00
C ASP A 75 -2.03 -10.58 28.45
N VAL A 76 -1.59 -9.56 27.70
CA VAL A 76 -1.94 -8.15 27.95
C VAL A 76 -3.44 -7.90 27.70
N LEU A 77 -3.97 -8.45 26.58
CA LEU A 77 -5.38 -8.26 26.23
C LEU A 77 -6.31 -8.99 27.20
N ASP A 78 -5.94 -10.18 27.62
CA ASP A 78 -6.67 -10.93 28.62
C ASP A 78 -6.66 -10.21 29.97
N ALA A 79 -5.55 -9.60 30.37
CA ALA A 79 -5.47 -8.79 31.58
C ALA A 79 -6.35 -7.52 31.51
N ILE A 80 -6.44 -6.86 30.34
CA ILE A 80 -7.32 -5.71 30.12
C ILE A 80 -8.80 -6.13 30.22
N GLU A 81 -9.17 -7.21 29.52
CA GLU A 81 -10.55 -7.70 29.47
C GLU A 81 -11.04 -8.23 30.85
N ALA A 82 -10.16 -8.92 31.59
CA ALA A 82 -10.44 -9.44 32.92
C ALA A 82 -10.36 -8.38 34.02
N SER A 83 -9.91 -7.16 33.75
CA SER A 83 -9.77 -6.11 34.74
C SER A 83 -11.11 -5.76 35.41
N PRO A 84 -11.15 -5.66 36.75
CA PRO A 84 -12.33 -5.15 37.45
C PRO A 84 -12.66 -3.70 37.04
N THR A 85 -11.64 -2.89 36.72
CA THR A 85 -11.83 -1.57 36.12
C THR A 85 -12.02 -1.71 34.62
N PRO A 86 -13.17 -1.34 34.04
CA PRO A 86 -13.42 -1.46 32.63
C PRO A 86 -12.62 -0.44 31.82
N PHE A 87 -12.07 -0.89 30.68
CA PHE A 87 -11.29 -0.06 29.77
C PHE A 87 -12.15 0.49 28.63
N ILE A 88 -11.85 1.72 28.22
CA ILE A 88 -12.44 2.41 27.05
C ILE A 88 -11.32 2.62 26.03
N ALA A 89 -11.47 2.10 24.81
CA ALA A 89 -10.57 2.45 23.71
C ALA A 89 -11.03 3.75 23.04
N VAL A 90 -10.19 4.78 23.06
CA VAL A 90 -10.44 6.08 22.40
C VAL A 90 -9.59 6.15 21.15
N MET A 91 -10.21 5.89 20.00
CA MET A 91 -9.52 5.57 18.77
C MET A 91 -9.54 6.72 17.75
N HIS A 92 -8.41 6.89 17.03
CA HIS A 92 -8.29 7.83 15.92
C HIS A 92 -7.31 7.34 14.86
N GLY A 93 -7.39 7.86 13.65
CA GLY A 93 -6.47 7.56 12.54
C GLY A 93 -6.57 6.11 12.08
N THR A 94 -5.62 5.26 12.45
CA THR A 94 -5.59 3.82 12.08
C THR A 94 -5.58 2.92 13.30
N VAL A 95 -6.43 1.89 13.28
CA VAL A 95 -6.60 0.85 14.31
C VAL A 95 -6.45 -0.50 13.61
N LEU A 96 -5.23 -1.02 13.53
CA LEU A 96 -4.92 -2.17 12.68
C LEU A 96 -4.27 -3.31 13.48
N GLY A 97 -4.57 -4.55 13.09
CA GLY A 97 -3.97 -5.75 13.67
C GLY A 97 -4.07 -5.76 15.19
N GLY A 98 -2.94 -5.92 15.88
CA GLY A 98 -2.89 -5.87 17.35
C GLY A 98 -3.55 -4.64 17.98
N GLY A 99 -3.63 -3.51 17.25
CA GLY A 99 -4.34 -2.33 17.71
C GLY A 99 -5.87 -2.50 17.73
N LEU A 100 -6.40 -3.21 16.74
CA LEU A 100 -7.82 -3.58 16.76
C LEU A 100 -8.07 -4.67 17.81
N GLU A 101 -7.16 -5.64 17.96
CA GLU A 101 -7.23 -6.65 19.02
C GLU A 101 -7.25 -6.01 20.41
N LEU A 102 -6.42 -4.97 20.65
CA LEU A 102 -6.43 -4.18 21.88
C LEU A 102 -7.79 -3.49 22.13
N ALA A 103 -8.35 -2.86 21.11
CA ALA A 103 -9.65 -2.20 21.20
C ALA A 103 -10.79 -3.20 21.48
N LEU A 104 -10.72 -4.40 20.90
CA LEU A 104 -11.71 -5.47 21.09
C LEU A 104 -11.68 -6.09 22.51
N ALA A 105 -10.55 -5.99 23.22
CA ALA A 105 -10.41 -6.39 24.62
C ALA A 105 -10.94 -5.34 25.60
N CYS A 106 -11.17 -4.09 25.16
CA CYS A 106 -11.78 -3.04 25.97
C CYS A 106 -13.30 -3.23 26.08
N ALA A 107 -13.87 -2.79 27.19
CA ALA A 107 -15.32 -2.82 27.42
C ALA A 107 -16.08 -1.98 26.40
N TRP A 108 -15.57 -0.77 26.11
CA TRP A 108 -16.17 0.15 25.14
C TRP A 108 -15.15 0.66 24.12
N ARG A 109 -15.65 1.01 22.96
CA ARG A 109 -14.90 1.48 21.78
C ARG A 109 -15.51 2.77 21.26
N ILE A 110 -14.83 3.89 21.46
CA ILE A 110 -15.22 5.17 20.86
C ILE A 110 -14.19 5.60 19.82
N ALA A 111 -14.63 6.19 18.72
CA ALA A 111 -13.74 6.49 17.61
C ALA A 111 -14.04 7.82 16.91
N ASP A 112 -12.97 8.47 16.42
CA ASP A 112 -13.09 9.59 15.49
C ASP A 112 -13.71 9.15 14.15
N GLU A 113 -14.52 10.03 13.55
CA GLU A 113 -15.25 9.78 12.28
C GLU A 113 -14.34 9.40 11.09
N LYS A 114 -13.04 9.71 11.13
CA LYS A 114 -12.07 9.45 10.07
C LYS A 114 -11.20 8.21 10.33
N THR A 115 -11.50 7.45 11.37
CA THR A 115 -10.74 6.28 11.78
C THR A 115 -10.89 5.12 10.78
N ARG A 116 -9.87 4.29 10.68
CA ARG A 116 -9.87 3.07 9.85
C ARG A 116 -9.51 1.86 10.69
N PHE A 117 -10.27 0.77 10.52
CA PHE A 117 -10.19 -0.46 11.30
C PHE A 117 -9.87 -1.65 10.42
N GLY A 118 -9.00 -2.55 10.83
CA GLY A 118 -8.70 -3.75 10.05
C GLY A 118 -7.77 -4.75 10.69
N LEU A 119 -7.76 -5.96 10.15
CA LEU A 119 -6.83 -7.05 10.47
C LEU A 119 -5.99 -7.37 9.23
N PRO A 120 -4.89 -6.63 8.96
CA PRO A 120 -4.13 -6.74 7.72
C PRO A 120 -3.06 -7.83 7.73
N GLU A 121 -3.03 -8.71 8.71
CA GLU A 121 -1.99 -9.70 8.95
C GLU A 121 -1.75 -10.61 7.74
N VAL A 122 -2.79 -10.91 6.95
CA VAL A 122 -2.69 -11.77 5.76
C VAL A 122 -1.77 -11.18 4.67
N ASN A 123 -1.60 -9.85 4.65
CA ASN A 123 -0.64 -9.20 3.74
C ASN A 123 0.83 -9.49 4.11
N LEU A 124 1.07 -10.02 5.31
CA LEU A 124 2.37 -10.46 5.79
C LEU A 124 2.47 -12.00 5.86
N GLY A 125 1.48 -12.71 5.29
CA GLY A 125 1.39 -14.16 5.35
C GLY A 125 1.12 -14.69 6.77
N LEU A 126 0.38 -13.93 7.57
CA LEU A 126 0.00 -14.23 8.95
C LEU A 126 -1.51 -14.17 9.11
N ILE A 127 -2.01 -14.64 10.23
CA ILE A 127 -3.35 -14.33 10.74
C ILE A 127 -3.23 -13.49 12.01
N PRO A 128 -4.28 -12.83 12.50
CA PRO A 128 -4.32 -12.27 13.86
C PRO A 128 -3.87 -13.31 14.89
N GLY A 129 -3.20 -12.89 15.95
CA GLY A 129 -2.59 -13.84 16.87
C GLY A 129 -2.74 -13.49 18.34
N ALA A 130 -3.66 -12.56 18.65
CA ALA A 130 -3.97 -12.15 20.01
C ALA A 130 -5.49 -12.13 20.29
N GLY A 131 -6.23 -13.00 19.62
CA GLY A 131 -7.67 -13.14 19.78
C GLY A 131 -8.49 -12.39 18.74
N GLY A 132 -7.86 -11.82 17.71
CA GLY A 132 -8.56 -11.04 16.68
C GLY A 132 -9.57 -11.84 15.89
N THR A 133 -9.23 -13.08 15.48
CA THR A 133 -10.18 -13.98 14.79
C THR A 133 -11.28 -14.49 15.72
N GLN A 134 -11.10 -14.37 17.02
CA GLN A 134 -12.08 -14.84 18.00
C GLN A 134 -12.91 -13.70 18.60
N ARG A 135 -12.31 -12.52 18.90
CA ARG A 135 -13.05 -11.37 19.44
C ARG A 135 -13.85 -10.64 18.39
N LEU A 136 -13.29 -10.43 17.18
CA LEU A 136 -13.97 -9.64 16.16
C LEU A 136 -15.34 -10.22 15.76
N PRO A 137 -15.51 -11.54 15.50
CA PRO A 137 -16.83 -12.11 15.17
C PRO A 137 -17.84 -11.99 16.31
N ARG A 138 -17.39 -11.90 17.56
CA ARG A 138 -18.22 -11.66 18.74
C ARG A 138 -18.74 -10.23 18.85
N VAL A 139 -18.20 -9.32 18.04
CA VAL A 139 -18.57 -7.90 18.03
C VAL A 139 -19.36 -7.56 16.75
N ILE A 140 -18.90 -7.99 15.56
CA ILE A 140 -19.48 -7.57 14.28
C ILE A 140 -20.15 -8.70 13.49
N GLY A 141 -20.21 -9.90 14.05
CA GLY A 141 -20.75 -11.10 13.41
C GLY A 141 -19.72 -11.85 12.56
N LEU A 142 -20.00 -13.13 12.31
CA LEU A 142 -19.04 -14.08 11.76
C LEU A 142 -18.59 -13.74 10.34
N GLU A 143 -19.53 -13.51 9.41
CA GLU A 143 -19.18 -13.28 7.99
C GLU A 143 -18.34 -12.01 7.81
N ARG A 144 -18.73 -10.91 8.47
CA ARG A 144 -18.02 -9.62 8.39
C ARG A 144 -16.61 -9.74 8.95
N ALA A 145 -16.46 -10.41 10.09
CA ALA A 145 -15.16 -10.64 10.70
C ALA A 145 -14.26 -11.54 9.83
N ALA A 146 -14.80 -12.66 9.31
CA ALA A 146 -14.07 -13.54 8.42
C ALA A 146 -13.62 -12.83 7.13
N ARG A 147 -14.48 -11.97 6.56
CA ARG A 147 -14.15 -11.14 5.40
C ARG A 147 -13.04 -10.15 5.71
N MET A 148 -13.11 -9.46 6.84
CA MET A 148 -12.06 -8.49 7.24
C MET A 148 -10.72 -9.17 7.51
N ALA A 149 -10.71 -10.30 8.21
CA ALA A 149 -9.49 -11.04 8.52
C ALA A 149 -8.86 -11.67 7.25
N ALA A 150 -9.68 -12.23 6.34
CA ALA A 150 -9.18 -12.92 5.16
C ALA A 150 -8.72 -11.99 4.03
N ASN A 151 -9.33 -10.81 3.85
CA ASN A 151 -8.92 -9.89 2.80
C ASN A 151 -7.89 -8.84 3.25
N GLY A 152 -7.72 -8.64 4.56
CA GLY A 152 -6.77 -7.70 5.13
C GLY A 152 -7.04 -6.23 4.79
N LYS A 153 -8.25 -5.87 4.33
CA LYS A 153 -8.61 -4.51 3.92
C LYS A 153 -9.27 -3.76 5.06
N PRO A 154 -8.77 -2.57 5.43
CA PRO A 154 -9.41 -1.74 6.45
C PRO A 154 -10.76 -1.20 5.98
N VAL A 155 -11.72 -1.11 6.92
CA VAL A 155 -12.99 -0.41 6.76
C VAL A 155 -12.93 0.97 7.42
N ASN A 156 -13.83 1.89 7.02
CA ASN A 156 -13.96 3.21 7.64
C ASN A 156 -14.86 3.16 8.89
N THR A 157 -14.91 4.27 9.64
CA THR A 157 -15.69 4.41 10.87
C THR A 157 -17.16 4.11 10.63
N LYS A 158 -17.78 4.70 9.60
CA LYS A 158 -19.19 4.49 9.28
C LYS A 158 -19.53 3.00 9.10
N THR A 159 -18.73 2.31 8.29
CA THR A 159 -18.91 0.87 8.04
C THR A 159 -18.72 0.04 9.31
N PHE A 160 -17.73 0.38 10.14
CA PHE A 160 -17.46 -0.36 11.39
C PHE A 160 -18.54 -0.11 12.45
N GLU A 161 -19.11 1.10 12.49
CA GLU A 161 -20.28 1.45 13.31
C GLU A 161 -21.53 0.68 12.86
N GLU A 162 -21.84 0.66 11.55
CA GLU A 162 -22.93 -0.12 10.95
C GLU A 162 -22.82 -1.62 11.26
N PHE A 163 -21.60 -2.11 11.46
CA PHE A 163 -21.34 -3.49 11.89
C PHE A 163 -21.56 -3.71 13.40
N GLY A 164 -21.79 -2.67 14.19
CA GLY A 164 -21.88 -2.74 15.64
C GLY A 164 -20.53 -2.76 16.35
N GLY A 165 -19.48 -2.32 15.67
CA GLY A 165 -18.10 -2.31 16.20
C GLY A 165 -17.80 -1.17 17.17
N LEU A 166 -18.64 -0.14 17.25
CA LEU A 166 -18.42 1.07 18.04
C LEU A 166 -19.58 1.37 18.97
N ASP A 167 -19.26 1.92 20.14
CA ASP A 167 -20.24 2.40 21.12
C ASP A 167 -20.52 3.90 20.96
N LEU A 168 -19.57 4.67 20.39
CA LEU A 168 -19.73 6.09 20.06
C LEU A 168 -18.81 6.48 18.91
N VAL A 169 -19.33 7.27 17.98
CA VAL A 169 -18.53 8.01 16.99
C VAL A 169 -18.50 9.48 17.37
N PHE A 170 -17.31 10.09 17.34
CA PHE A 170 -17.14 11.50 17.64
C PHE A 170 -16.39 12.23 16.50
N SER A 171 -16.54 13.55 16.50
CA SER A 171 -15.76 14.46 15.66
C SER A 171 -15.11 15.53 16.54
N GLY A 172 -13.84 15.85 16.29
CA GLY A 172 -13.10 16.86 17.06
C GLY A 172 -12.27 16.30 18.21
N ASP A 173 -12.30 16.97 19.37
CA ASP A 173 -11.41 16.67 20.50
C ASP A 173 -11.75 15.33 21.21
N PRO A 174 -10.85 14.34 21.19
CA PRO A 174 -11.05 13.07 21.85
C PRO A 174 -11.21 13.19 23.38
N THR A 175 -10.63 14.23 23.99
CA THR A 175 -10.74 14.46 25.45
C THR A 175 -12.16 14.86 25.83
N GLN A 176 -12.77 15.73 25.03
CA GLN A 176 -14.17 16.13 25.24
C GLN A 176 -15.12 14.97 24.97
N ALA A 177 -14.88 14.19 23.92
CA ALA A 177 -15.67 13.01 23.60
C ALA A 177 -15.61 11.96 24.73
N LEU A 178 -14.42 11.70 25.28
CA LEU A 178 -14.24 10.80 26.41
C LEU A 178 -14.97 11.31 27.66
N ALA A 179 -14.88 12.60 27.98
CA ALA A 179 -15.58 13.19 29.12
C ALA A 179 -17.09 13.06 28.99
N ALA A 180 -17.63 13.37 27.82
CA ALA A 180 -19.06 13.22 27.52
C ALA A 180 -19.51 11.75 27.61
N PHE A 181 -18.72 10.82 27.07
CA PHE A 181 -18.99 9.39 27.14
C PHE A 181 -19.02 8.87 28.60
N ARG A 182 -18.06 9.29 29.43
CA ARG A 182 -18.02 8.96 30.87
C ARG A 182 -19.21 9.51 31.64
N ALA A 183 -19.65 10.73 31.31
CA ALA A 183 -20.82 11.35 31.96
C ALA A 183 -22.13 10.59 31.66
N ALA A 184 -22.21 9.93 30.53
CA ALA A 184 -23.35 9.12 30.07
C ALA A 184 -23.01 7.62 30.01
N LEU A 185 -22.07 7.15 30.84
CA LEU A 185 -21.49 5.82 30.74
C LEU A 185 -22.57 4.73 30.75
N PRO A 186 -22.67 3.92 29.66
CA PRO A 186 -23.61 2.83 29.63
C PRO A 186 -23.20 1.71 30.61
N ALA A 187 -24.14 0.82 30.94
CA ALA A 187 -23.84 -0.35 31.75
C ALA A 187 -22.65 -1.14 31.12
N ARG A 188 -21.76 -1.64 31.97
CA ARG A 188 -20.63 -2.46 31.52
C ARG A 188 -21.15 -3.65 30.74
N PRO A 189 -20.73 -3.81 29.47
CA PRO A 189 -21.14 -4.93 28.65
C PRO A 189 -20.50 -6.24 29.16
N VAL A 190 -21.08 -7.36 28.76
CA VAL A 190 -20.44 -8.68 28.90
C VAL A 190 -19.11 -8.64 28.13
N ASN A 191 -18.06 -9.22 28.72
CA ASN A 191 -16.74 -9.30 28.06
C ASN A 191 -16.87 -9.88 26.67
N THR A 192 -16.07 -9.38 25.75
CA THR A 192 -16.15 -9.83 24.35
C THR A 192 -15.91 -11.33 24.24
N SER A 193 -14.98 -11.88 25.04
CA SER A 193 -14.68 -13.32 25.10
C SER A 193 -15.87 -14.19 25.49
N ASP A 194 -16.81 -13.66 26.28
CA ASP A 194 -17.96 -14.41 26.83
C ASP A 194 -19.20 -14.34 25.90
N ARG A 195 -19.16 -13.53 24.84
CA ARG A 195 -20.28 -13.42 23.89
C ARG A 195 -20.34 -14.64 22.99
N SER A 196 -21.57 -15.08 22.64
CA SER A 196 -21.80 -16.10 21.61
C SER A 196 -21.63 -15.52 20.20
N VAL A 197 -21.33 -16.39 19.25
CA VAL A 197 -21.30 -16.06 17.81
C VAL A 197 -22.34 -16.88 17.10
N GLU A 198 -23.23 -16.23 16.38
CA GLU A 198 -24.16 -16.92 15.50
C GLU A 198 -23.41 -17.51 14.29
N ASN A 199 -23.76 -18.74 13.93
CA ASN A 199 -23.18 -19.39 12.76
C ASN A 199 -23.68 -18.71 11.48
N ALA A 200 -22.84 -18.70 10.44
CA ALA A 200 -23.16 -18.15 9.14
C ALA A 200 -22.63 -19.08 8.03
N ASP A 201 -23.31 -19.10 6.90
CA ASP A 201 -22.81 -19.79 5.72
C ASP A 201 -21.69 -18.99 5.05
N LEU A 202 -20.48 -19.50 5.12
CA LEU A 202 -19.28 -18.90 4.54
C LEU A 202 -18.91 -19.45 3.15
N THR A 203 -19.75 -20.27 2.52
CA THR A 203 -19.44 -20.96 1.26
C THR A 203 -19.09 -19.98 0.14
N ALA A 204 -19.89 -18.94 -0.05
CA ALA A 204 -19.64 -17.92 -1.06
C ALA A 204 -18.37 -17.12 -0.76
N LEU A 205 -18.13 -16.77 0.51
CA LEU A 205 -16.93 -16.06 0.94
C LEU A 205 -15.67 -16.93 0.73
N LYS A 206 -15.73 -18.23 1.03
CA LYS A 206 -14.61 -19.16 0.76
C LYS A 206 -14.23 -19.17 -0.71
N ALA A 207 -15.22 -19.24 -1.62
CA ALA A 207 -14.98 -19.21 -3.06
C ALA A 207 -14.36 -17.88 -3.52
N GLU A 208 -14.82 -16.75 -2.98
CA GLU A 208 -14.26 -15.41 -3.24
C GLU A 208 -12.79 -15.32 -2.79
N ILE A 209 -12.51 -15.75 -1.55
CA ILE A 209 -11.15 -15.70 -0.99
C ILE A 209 -10.21 -16.64 -1.75
N ALA A 210 -10.62 -17.87 -2.07
CA ALA A 210 -9.82 -18.81 -2.85
C ALA A 210 -9.40 -18.22 -4.21
N LYS A 211 -10.33 -17.52 -4.89
CA LYS A 211 -10.05 -16.84 -6.16
C LYS A 211 -9.10 -15.66 -6.01
N SER A 212 -9.21 -14.92 -4.90
CA SER A 212 -8.41 -13.68 -4.67
C SER A 212 -7.05 -13.95 -4.03
N ALA A 213 -6.86 -15.09 -3.33
CA ALA A 213 -5.64 -15.41 -2.59
C ALA A 213 -4.40 -15.61 -3.48
N LYS A 214 -4.57 -16.02 -4.74
CA LYS A 214 -3.47 -16.13 -5.74
C LYS A 214 -2.24 -16.87 -5.22
N GLY A 215 -2.44 -17.98 -4.48
CA GLY A 215 -1.36 -18.79 -3.89
C GLY A 215 -0.87 -18.31 -2.51
N ALA A 216 -1.52 -17.30 -1.91
CA ALA A 216 -1.29 -16.97 -0.51
C ALA A 216 -2.09 -17.91 0.40
N ASP A 217 -1.44 -18.50 1.42
CA ASP A 217 -2.09 -19.44 2.33
C ASP A 217 -2.91 -18.73 3.42
N ALA A 218 -2.37 -17.65 3.96
CA ALA A 218 -2.92 -16.94 5.10
C ALA A 218 -4.39 -16.47 4.95
N PRO A 219 -4.88 -16.01 3.78
CA PRO A 219 -6.27 -15.58 3.63
C PRO A 219 -7.30 -16.69 3.94
N MET A 220 -7.09 -17.90 3.43
CA MET A 220 -7.98 -19.01 3.67
C MET A 220 -7.89 -19.47 5.13
N ILE A 221 -6.68 -19.58 5.66
CA ILE A 221 -6.43 -19.93 7.06
C ILE A 221 -7.08 -18.91 8.01
N ALA A 222 -7.00 -17.61 7.71
CA ALA A 222 -7.67 -16.58 8.51
C ALA A 222 -9.19 -16.76 8.54
N LEU A 223 -9.80 -17.05 7.38
CA LEU A 223 -11.23 -17.34 7.29
C LEU A 223 -11.62 -18.55 8.13
N GLU A 224 -10.89 -19.67 7.97
CA GLU A 224 -11.16 -20.93 8.67
C GLU A 224 -10.96 -20.78 10.19
N THR A 225 -9.90 -20.09 10.62
CA THR A 225 -9.65 -19.82 12.04
C THR A 225 -10.75 -18.92 12.62
N THR A 226 -11.23 -17.92 11.85
CA THR A 226 -12.33 -17.05 12.29
C THR A 226 -13.64 -17.85 12.44
N ALA A 227 -13.88 -18.82 11.57
CA ALA A 227 -15.07 -19.66 11.63
C ALA A 227 -15.16 -20.50 12.93
N LEU A 228 -14.04 -20.80 13.56
CA LEU A 228 -14.02 -21.51 14.85
C LEU A 228 -14.74 -20.76 15.96
N ALA A 229 -14.85 -19.43 15.88
CA ALA A 229 -15.54 -18.63 16.88
C ALA A 229 -17.03 -18.98 17.05
N ALA A 230 -17.67 -19.56 16.02
CA ALA A 230 -19.06 -20.01 16.10
C ALA A 230 -19.22 -21.41 16.68
N THR A 231 -18.14 -22.20 16.78
CA THR A 231 -18.22 -23.62 17.16
C THR A 231 -17.42 -23.97 18.40
N LEU A 232 -16.46 -23.13 18.78
CA LEU A 232 -15.59 -23.38 19.93
C LEU A 232 -15.72 -22.27 21.00
N PRO A 233 -15.49 -22.61 22.28
CA PRO A 233 -15.28 -21.61 23.32
C PRO A 233 -14.11 -20.68 22.96
N PHE A 234 -14.17 -19.45 23.45
CA PHE A 234 -13.12 -18.43 23.17
C PHE A 234 -11.71 -18.93 23.48
N ALA A 235 -11.50 -19.52 24.65
CA ALA A 235 -10.18 -19.99 25.07
C ALA A 235 -9.59 -21.06 24.12
N GLU A 236 -10.43 -21.98 23.61
CA GLU A 236 -9.98 -23.01 22.66
C GLU A 236 -9.69 -22.41 21.29
N GLY A 237 -10.59 -21.58 20.77
CA GLY A 237 -10.40 -20.90 19.51
C GLY A 237 -9.16 -20.00 19.51
N SER A 238 -8.92 -19.25 20.60
CA SER A 238 -7.74 -18.38 20.75
C SER A 238 -6.44 -19.16 20.86
N LYS A 239 -6.46 -20.35 21.48
CA LYS A 239 -5.29 -21.24 21.52
C LYS A 239 -4.94 -21.74 20.12
N ILE A 240 -5.92 -22.14 19.32
CA ILE A 240 -5.73 -22.57 17.93
C ILE A 240 -5.23 -21.38 17.07
N GLU A 241 -5.87 -20.22 17.20
CA GLU A 241 -5.41 -18.98 16.53
C GLU A 241 -3.94 -18.71 16.82
N ARG A 242 -3.55 -18.72 18.09
CA ARG A 242 -2.18 -18.44 18.52
C ARG A 242 -1.18 -19.43 17.95
N GLN A 243 -1.51 -20.71 17.99
CA GLN A 243 -0.66 -21.77 17.44
C GLN A 243 -0.48 -21.58 15.93
N THR A 244 -1.58 -21.37 15.21
CA THR A 244 -1.59 -21.14 13.75
C THR A 244 -0.80 -19.88 13.36
N HIS A 245 -0.96 -18.79 14.13
CA HIS A 245 -0.17 -17.57 13.93
C HIS A 245 1.35 -17.85 14.05
N LEU A 246 1.78 -18.61 15.05
CA LEU A 246 3.19 -18.92 15.26
C LEU A 246 3.76 -19.82 14.17
N GLU A 247 2.99 -20.79 13.68
CA GLU A 247 3.35 -21.64 12.55
C GLU A 247 3.53 -20.83 11.26
N LEU A 248 2.55 -19.98 10.94
CA LEU A 248 2.63 -19.07 9.79
C LEU A 248 3.81 -18.10 9.92
N ARG A 249 4.07 -17.55 11.11
CA ARG A 249 5.21 -16.67 11.37
C ARG A 249 6.55 -17.34 11.05
N ALA A 250 6.66 -18.64 11.25
CA ALA A 250 7.84 -19.46 10.91
C ALA A 250 7.87 -19.90 9.44
N SER A 251 6.79 -19.69 8.67
CA SER A 251 6.68 -20.13 7.27
C SER A 251 7.62 -19.35 6.33
N ALA A 252 8.00 -20.00 5.22
CA ALA A 252 8.78 -19.35 4.17
C ALA A 252 8.01 -18.18 3.52
N GLN A 253 6.71 -18.33 3.31
CA GLN A 253 5.85 -17.31 2.69
C GLN A 253 5.80 -16.06 3.57
N SER A 254 5.55 -16.18 4.87
CA SER A 254 5.54 -15.03 5.78
C SER A 254 6.90 -14.34 5.88
N ARG A 255 8.02 -15.11 5.93
CA ARG A 255 9.36 -14.51 5.90
C ARG A 255 9.60 -13.70 4.64
N ALA A 256 9.19 -14.21 3.48
CA ALA A 256 9.33 -13.49 2.20
C ALA A 256 8.47 -12.22 2.16
N LEU A 257 7.21 -12.30 2.57
CA LEU A 257 6.29 -11.14 2.59
C LEU A 257 6.75 -10.05 3.57
N ARG A 258 7.23 -10.42 4.75
CA ARG A 258 7.84 -9.47 5.71
C ARG A 258 9.10 -8.82 5.15
N ARG A 259 9.96 -9.60 4.47
CA ARG A 259 11.14 -9.05 3.79
C ARG A 259 10.73 -8.03 2.73
N LEU A 260 9.73 -8.35 1.91
CA LEU A 260 9.20 -7.46 0.89
C LEU A 260 8.60 -6.19 1.51
N PHE A 261 7.89 -6.33 2.62
CA PHE A 261 7.32 -5.19 3.35
C PHE A 261 8.39 -4.19 3.80
N PHE A 262 9.47 -4.65 4.43
CA PHE A 262 10.57 -3.78 4.84
C PHE A 262 11.35 -3.21 3.65
N ALA A 263 11.66 -4.05 2.66
CA ALA A 263 12.35 -3.62 1.45
C ALA A 263 11.57 -2.53 0.71
N SER A 264 10.26 -2.72 0.51
CA SER A 264 9.41 -1.72 -0.14
C SER A 264 9.37 -0.38 0.60
N ARG A 265 9.52 -0.38 1.93
CA ARG A 265 9.55 0.85 2.73
C ARG A 265 10.92 1.52 2.70
N SER A 266 12.01 0.76 2.79
CA SER A 266 13.37 1.31 2.79
C SER A 266 13.71 1.97 1.45
N VAL A 267 13.40 1.32 0.33
CA VAL A 267 13.73 1.85 -1.00
C VAL A 267 12.97 3.13 -1.34
N THR A 268 11.79 3.36 -0.76
CA THR A 268 10.97 4.54 -1.08
C THR A 268 11.46 5.83 -0.41
N ARG A 269 12.42 5.76 0.50
CA ARG A 269 12.96 6.90 1.26
C ARG A 269 14.46 6.79 1.45
N PRO A 270 15.27 6.95 0.41
CA PRO A 270 16.72 6.92 0.52
C PRO A 270 17.23 7.92 1.57
N ASP A 271 18.15 7.47 2.43
CA ASP A 271 18.61 8.27 3.58
C ASP A 271 19.20 9.61 3.16
N ARG A 272 19.96 9.64 2.06
CA ARG A 272 20.57 10.87 1.53
C ARG A 272 19.53 11.94 1.13
N LEU A 273 18.31 11.53 0.77
CA LEU A 273 17.25 12.46 0.36
C LEU A 273 16.44 13.02 1.54
N LYS A 274 16.64 12.52 2.75
CA LYS A 274 15.91 13.00 3.95
C LYS A 274 16.23 14.45 4.33
N ALA A 275 17.40 14.95 3.92
CA ALA A 275 17.81 16.33 4.16
C ALA A 275 17.09 17.36 3.28
N PHE A 276 16.41 16.90 2.21
CA PHE A 276 15.76 17.77 1.23
C PHE A 276 14.25 17.80 1.44
N THR A 277 13.66 19.00 1.42
CA THR A 277 12.19 19.18 1.44
C THR A 277 11.67 19.08 0.01
N PRO A 278 10.84 18.07 -0.32
CA PRO A 278 10.27 17.94 -1.65
C PRO A 278 9.42 19.15 -2.03
N ALA A 279 9.52 19.62 -3.27
CA ALA A 279 8.61 20.62 -3.80
C ALA A 279 7.19 20.04 -3.95
N ALA A 280 6.17 20.89 -3.79
CA ALA A 280 4.80 20.51 -4.05
C ALA A 280 4.57 20.36 -5.56
N ILE A 281 3.86 19.31 -5.95
CA ILE A 281 3.42 19.08 -7.33
C ILE A 281 1.89 19.20 -7.37
N ASN A 282 1.38 20.15 -8.13
CA ASN A 282 -0.05 20.38 -8.34
C ASN A 282 -0.45 20.15 -9.80
N HIS A 283 0.40 20.59 -10.74
CA HIS A 283 0.19 20.46 -12.16
C HIS A 283 1.21 19.53 -12.80
N VAL A 284 0.73 18.46 -13.43
CA VAL A 284 1.50 17.44 -14.13
C VAL A 284 1.24 17.55 -15.63
N VAL A 285 2.27 17.74 -16.42
CA VAL A 285 2.20 17.67 -17.89
C VAL A 285 2.70 16.32 -18.35
N ILE A 286 1.97 15.68 -19.23
CA ILE A 286 2.35 14.43 -19.89
C ILE A 286 2.51 14.71 -21.38
N VAL A 287 3.72 14.53 -21.92
CA VAL A 287 3.96 14.64 -23.35
C VAL A 287 3.92 13.27 -23.99
N GLY A 288 2.91 13.04 -24.82
CA GLY A 288 2.60 11.72 -25.38
C GLY A 288 1.42 11.06 -24.67
N GLY A 289 0.23 11.07 -25.29
CA GLY A 289 -1.01 10.46 -24.78
C GLY A 289 -1.21 8.99 -25.18
N GLY A 290 -0.12 8.26 -25.50
CA GLY A 290 -0.17 6.83 -25.77
C GLY A 290 -0.54 5.99 -24.56
N LEU A 291 -0.38 4.66 -24.65
CA LEU A 291 -0.73 3.74 -23.55
C LEU A 291 -0.06 4.10 -22.22
N MET A 292 1.24 4.41 -22.26
CA MET A 292 1.98 4.77 -21.04
C MET A 292 1.58 6.13 -20.51
N GLY A 293 1.56 7.16 -21.37
CA GLY A 293 1.19 8.52 -20.96
C GLY A 293 -0.24 8.61 -20.42
N ALA A 294 -1.20 7.95 -21.04
CA ALA A 294 -2.58 7.89 -20.54
C ALA A 294 -2.67 7.20 -19.16
N GLY A 295 -1.88 6.14 -18.94
CA GLY A 295 -1.80 5.47 -17.64
C GLY A 295 -1.16 6.34 -16.56
N ILE A 296 -0.10 7.11 -16.88
CA ILE A 296 0.56 8.05 -15.95
C ILE A 296 -0.40 9.21 -15.64
N ALA A 297 -1.08 9.76 -16.64
CA ALA A 297 -2.10 10.80 -16.49
C ALA A 297 -3.22 10.34 -15.54
N ALA A 298 -3.76 9.14 -15.77
CA ALA A 298 -4.81 8.57 -14.90
C ALA A 298 -4.33 8.38 -13.45
N ALA A 299 -3.09 7.94 -13.24
CA ALA A 299 -2.50 7.81 -11.90
C ALA A 299 -2.34 9.19 -11.22
N SER A 300 -1.94 10.21 -11.96
CA SER A 300 -1.80 11.58 -11.47
C SER A 300 -3.14 12.20 -11.10
N LEU A 301 -4.18 12.03 -11.93
CA LEU A 301 -5.56 12.45 -11.63
C LEU A 301 -6.11 11.73 -10.39
N ALA A 302 -5.80 10.43 -10.24
CA ALA A 302 -6.22 9.67 -9.08
C ALA A 302 -5.61 10.16 -7.76
N ALA A 303 -4.42 10.77 -7.84
CA ALA A 303 -3.74 11.41 -6.72
C ALA A 303 -4.18 12.87 -6.47
N GLY A 304 -5.07 13.41 -7.30
CA GLY A 304 -5.64 14.75 -7.14
C GLY A 304 -4.88 15.87 -7.87
N HIS A 305 -3.94 15.53 -8.75
CA HIS A 305 -3.23 16.53 -9.55
C HIS A 305 -4.08 17.02 -10.71
N ARG A 306 -3.89 18.27 -11.13
CA ARG A 306 -4.30 18.77 -12.44
C ARG A 306 -3.35 18.15 -13.49
N VAL A 307 -3.90 17.69 -14.62
CA VAL A 307 -3.13 17.02 -15.66
C VAL A 307 -3.40 17.63 -17.02
N THR A 308 -2.34 17.92 -17.76
CA THR A 308 -2.39 18.34 -19.16
C THR A 308 -1.66 17.33 -20.03
N ILE A 309 -2.34 16.76 -21.03
CA ILE A 309 -1.71 15.93 -22.05
C ILE A 309 -1.30 16.83 -23.22
N LEU A 310 -0.03 16.76 -23.61
CA LEU A 310 0.49 17.40 -24.79
C LEU A 310 0.83 16.37 -25.87
N GLU A 311 0.40 16.65 -27.06
CA GLU A 311 0.66 15.83 -28.25
C GLU A 311 1.07 16.70 -29.43
N ARG A 312 1.56 16.06 -30.50
CA ARG A 312 2.03 16.73 -31.72
C ARG A 312 0.93 17.51 -32.45
N ASP A 313 -0.33 17.09 -32.32
CA ASP A 313 -1.50 17.68 -32.96
C ASP A 313 -2.76 17.48 -32.08
N THR A 314 -3.82 18.21 -32.41
CA THR A 314 -5.09 18.20 -31.66
C THR A 314 -5.80 16.84 -31.74
N GLU A 315 -5.72 16.15 -32.88
CA GLU A 315 -6.36 14.84 -33.05
C GLU A 315 -5.70 13.80 -32.13
N SER A 316 -4.36 13.77 -32.08
CA SER A 316 -3.59 12.92 -31.17
C SER A 316 -3.87 13.25 -29.71
N ALA A 317 -4.03 14.54 -29.37
CA ALA A 317 -4.35 15.00 -28.02
C ALA A 317 -5.74 14.52 -27.55
N GLU A 318 -6.76 14.64 -28.40
CA GLU A 318 -8.09 14.12 -28.12
C GLU A 318 -8.11 12.58 -28.02
N ALA A 319 -7.37 11.88 -28.85
CA ALA A 319 -7.20 10.43 -28.72
C ALA A 319 -6.53 10.04 -27.40
N GLY A 320 -5.52 10.79 -26.94
CA GLY A 320 -4.87 10.63 -25.64
C GLY A 320 -5.85 10.86 -24.48
N ARG A 321 -6.63 11.95 -24.55
CA ARG A 321 -7.71 12.24 -23.60
C ARG A 321 -8.72 11.09 -23.54
N GLY A 322 -9.19 10.61 -24.68
CA GLY A 322 -10.14 9.50 -24.75
C GLY A 322 -9.63 8.21 -24.07
N ARG A 323 -8.32 7.92 -24.12
CA ARG A 323 -7.72 6.79 -23.39
C ARG A 323 -7.79 6.98 -21.87
N VAL A 324 -7.57 8.19 -21.36
CA VAL A 324 -7.69 8.49 -19.92
C VAL A 324 -9.15 8.39 -19.49
N GLU A 325 -10.09 8.91 -20.26
CA GLU A 325 -11.53 8.80 -20.01
C GLU A 325 -11.97 7.33 -19.92
N ALA A 326 -11.47 6.47 -20.81
CA ALA A 326 -11.76 5.03 -20.75
C ALA A 326 -11.25 4.36 -19.46
N ILE A 327 -10.11 4.82 -18.92
CA ILE A 327 -9.60 4.33 -17.62
C ILE A 327 -10.52 4.79 -16.48
N ILE A 328 -10.95 6.07 -16.48
CA ILE A 328 -11.87 6.63 -15.48
C ILE A 328 -13.21 5.90 -15.51
N ALA A 329 -13.78 5.68 -16.71
CA ALA A 329 -15.03 4.97 -16.90
C ALA A 329 -14.96 3.53 -16.33
N LYS A 330 -13.88 2.81 -16.63
CA LYS A 330 -13.66 1.45 -16.11
C LYS A 330 -13.53 1.41 -14.58
N ASP A 331 -12.91 2.42 -13.96
CA ASP A 331 -12.84 2.53 -12.50
C ASP A 331 -14.21 2.78 -11.89
N LEU A 332 -15.05 3.59 -12.54
CA LEU A 332 -16.42 3.87 -12.13
C LEU A 332 -17.31 2.62 -12.26
N GLU A 333 -17.33 1.97 -13.42
CA GLU A 333 -18.08 0.74 -13.68
C GLU A 333 -17.74 -0.38 -12.70
N SER A 334 -16.47 -0.48 -12.32
CA SER A 334 -16.02 -1.48 -11.34
C SER A 334 -16.28 -1.10 -9.88
N GLY A 335 -16.89 0.06 -9.61
CA GLY A 335 -17.18 0.55 -8.27
C GLY A 335 -15.94 0.98 -7.47
N ARG A 336 -14.78 1.15 -8.11
CA ARG A 336 -13.55 1.61 -7.44
C ARG A 336 -13.62 3.08 -7.06
N ILE A 337 -14.38 3.86 -7.79
CA ILE A 337 -14.61 5.29 -7.54
C ILE A 337 -16.10 5.61 -7.62
N THR A 338 -16.51 6.71 -6.99
CA THR A 338 -17.85 7.26 -7.10
C THR A 338 -17.94 8.19 -8.31
N GLU A 339 -19.18 8.48 -8.78
CA GLU A 339 -19.42 9.45 -9.87
C GLU A 339 -18.77 10.80 -9.58
N SER A 340 -18.94 11.35 -8.39
CA SER A 340 -18.32 12.64 -7.99
C SER A 340 -16.78 12.64 -8.13
N LYS A 341 -16.13 11.50 -7.84
CA LYS A 341 -14.68 11.37 -8.05
C LYS A 341 -14.32 11.26 -9.54
N ALA A 342 -15.16 10.60 -10.34
CA ALA A 342 -14.97 10.53 -11.78
C ALA A 342 -15.08 11.91 -12.42
N GLU A 343 -16.10 12.68 -12.05
CA GLU A 343 -16.29 14.07 -12.50
C GLU A 343 -15.13 14.98 -12.11
N ALA A 344 -14.66 14.91 -10.86
CA ALA A 344 -13.50 15.67 -10.40
C ALA A 344 -12.23 15.34 -11.21
N ARG A 345 -11.98 14.06 -11.54
CA ARG A 345 -10.86 13.66 -12.40
C ARG A 345 -11.00 14.22 -13.82
N ARG A 346 -12.19 14.16 -14.41
CA ARG A 346 -12.47 14.73 -15.75
C ARG A 346 -12.26 16.23 -15.77
N ALA A 347 -12.74 16.95 -14.76
CA ALA A 347 -12.57 18.40 -14.64
C ALA A 347 -11.10 18.84 -14.48
N SER A 348 -10.24 17.95 -13.97
CA SER A 348 -8.81 18.21 -13.79
C SER A 348 -7.95 17.77 -14.98
N LEU A 349 -8.56 17.27 -16.06
CA LEU A 349 -7.88 16.80 -17.27
C LEU A 349 -8.04 17.78 -18.42
N SER A 350 -6.93 18.19 -19.01
CA SER A 350 -6.89 18.93 -20.28
C SER A 350 -5.98 18.22 -21.29
N ALA A 351 -6.17 18.49 -22.59
CA ALA A 351 -5.33 17.97 -23.64
C ALA A 351 -5.17 19.02 -24.77
N GLY A 352 -4.03 19.04 -25.42
CA GLY A 352 -3.73 19.98 -26.51
C GLY A 352 -2.39 19.74 -27.17
N ALA A 353 -2.05 20.61 -28.15
CA ALA A 353 -0.81 20.52 -28.90
C ALA A 353 0.15 21.71 -28.63
N ASN A 354 -0.24 22.65 -27.78
CA ASN A 354 0.55 23.85 -27.52
C ASN A 354 1.33 23.72 -26.21
N TYR A 355 2.67 23.71 -26.32
CA TYR A 355 3.57 23.64 -25.18
C TYR A 355 3.45 24.81 -24.19
N ALA A 356 2.90 25.96 -24.61
CA ALA A 356 2.61 27.06 -23.68
C ALA A 356 1.69 26.65 -22.52
N ALA A 357 0.90 25.59 -22.67
CA ALA A 357 0.10 25.03 -21.57
C ALA A 357 0.93 24.40 -20.43
N ALA A 358 2.24 24.25 -20.61
CA ALA A 358 3.15 23.74 -19.59
C ALA A 358 3.80 24.86 -18.74
N PHE A 359 3.48 26.15 -18.98
CA PHE A 359 4.19 27.28 -18.35
C PHE A 359 4.13 27.27 -16.81
N ASP A 360 3.04 26.77 -16.22
CA ASP A 360 2.81 26.67 -14.78
C ASP A 360 2.85 25.20 -14.28
N ALA A 361 3.43 24.30 -15.07
CA ALA A 361 3.61 22.93 -14.66
C ALA A 361 4.74 22.78 -13.62
N ASP A 362 4.50 21.97 -12.59
CA ASP A 362 5.51 21.62 -11.60
C ASP A 362 6.40 20.45 -12.06
N ILE A 363 5.84 19.58 -12.91
CA ILE A 363 6.55 18.46 -13.52
C ILE A 363 5.99 18.16 -14.92
N ALA A 364 6.89 17.91 -15.86
CA ALA A 364 6.56 17.31 -17.16
C ALA A 364 7.17 15.91 -17.27
N ILE A 365 6.39 14.94 -17.74
CA ILE A 365 6.83 13.56 -17.98
C ILE A 365 6.66 13.24 -19.45
N GLU A 366 7.77 13.02 -20.13
CA GLU A 366 7.79 12.64 -21.53
C GLU A 366 7.57 11.13 -21.67
N ALA A 367 6.60 10.75 -22.50
CA ALA A 367 6.21 9.38 -22.85
C ALA A 367 5.93 9.23 -24.36
N VAL A 368 6.71 9.94 -25.18
CA VAL A 368 6.65 9.88 -26.65
C VAL A 368 7.42 8.67 -27.19
N PHE A 369 7.55 8.59 -28.52
CA PHE A 369 8.27 7.51 -29.19
C PHE A 369 9.73 7.41 -28.71
N GLU A 370 10.26 6.18 -28.65
CA GLU A 370 11.59 5.87 -28.08
C GLU A 370 12.70 6.19 -29.09
N ASP A 371 12.85 7.48 -29.41
CA ASP A 371 13.84 8.04 -30.32
C ASP A 371 14.55 9.23 -29.68
N PRO A 372 15.91 9.27 -29.66
CA PRO A 372 16.66 10.31 -28.99
C PRO A 372 16.39 11.72 -29.51
N GLU A 373 16.25 11.88 -30.83
CA GLU A 373 16.05 13.20 -31.44
C GLU A 373 14.66 13.75 -31.15
N VAL A 374 13.63 12.88 -31.19
CA VAL A 374 12.26 13.25 -30.82
C VAL A 374 12.21 13.70 -29.37
N LYS A 375 12.89 12.97 -28.46
CA LYS A 375 12.91 13.32 -27.04
C LYS A 375 13.65 14.63 -26.76
N ARG A 376 14.80 14.86 -27.40
CA ARG A 376 15.54 16.13 -27.28
C ARG A 376 14.71 17.33 -27.76
N ALA A 377 13.96 17.20 -28.85
CA ALA A 377 13.07 18.25 -29.31
C ALA A 377 11.99 18.57 -28.30
N VAL A 378 11.35 17.56 -27.71
CA VAL A 378 10.36 17.72 -26.63
C VAL A 378 10.96 18.44 -25.42
N PHE A 379 12.16 18.06 -25.00
CA PHE A 379 12.81 18.70 -23.84
C PHE A 379 13.22 20.15 -24.10
N ALA A 380 13.61 20.48 -25.33
CA ALA A 380 13.89 21.86 -25.71
C ALA A 380 12.63 22.74 -25.60
N GLU A 381 11.50 22.27 -26.13
CA GLU A 381 10.20 22.96 -26.02
C GLU A 381 9.76 23.12 -24.55
N LEU A 382 9.84 22.06 -23.74
CA LEU A 382 9.48 22.11 -22.32
C LEU A 382 10.40 23.07 -21.55
N ALA A 383 11.72 23.01 -21.77
CA ALA A 383 12.67 23.86 -21.10
C ALA A 383 12.51 25.35 -21.42
N ALA A 384 11.98 25.67 -22.62
CA ALA A 384 11.73 27.05 -23.04
C ALA A 384 10.51 27.68 -22.34
N VAL A 385 9.54 26.87 -21.90
CA VAL A 385 8.25 27.40 -21.36
C VAL A 385 8.09 27.15 -19.86
N MET A 386 8.67 26.08 -19.32
CA MET A 386 8.52 25.72 -17.91
C MET A 386 9.45 26.51 -16.98
N SER A 387 9.03 26.72 -15.74
CA SER A 387 9.89 27.28 -14.69
C SER A 387 11.21 26.51 -14.56
N GLU A 388 12.29 27.21 -14.24
CA GLU A 388 13.62 26.62 -14.00
C GLU A 388 13.63 25.64 -12.79
N THR A 389 12.66 25.74 -11.89
CA THR A 389 12.51 24.86 -10.73
C THR A 389 11.61 23.66 -11.00
N ALA A 390 10.85 23.67 -12.10
CA ALA A 390 9.97 22.58 -12.46
C ALA A 390 10.77 21.35 -12.93
N LEU A 391 10.31 20.15 -12.57
CA LEU A 391 10.97 18.91 -12.98
C LEU A 391 10.64 18.57 -14.43
N ILE A 392 11.63 18.05 -15.14
CA ILE A 392 11.47 17.44 -16.47
C ILE A 392 11.92 16.00 -16.38
N ALA A 393 11.05 15.07 -16.76
CA ALA A 393 11.31 13.65 -16.63
C ALA A 393 11.05 12.91 -17.95
N THR A 394 11.83 11.86 -18.19
CA THR A 394 11.60 10.92 -19.30
C THR A 394 11.11 9.58 -18.79
N ASN A 395 10.15 8.96 -19.49
CA ASN A 395 9.69 7.60 -19.20
C ASN A 395 10.40 6.56 -20.10
N THR A 396 11.59 6.87 -20.64
CA THR A 396 12.35 5.92 -21.47
C THR A 396 12.58 4.60 -20.75
N SER A 397 12.58 3.51 -21.53
CA SER A 397 12.85 2.15 -21.02
C SER A 397 14.29 1.70 -21.24
N TYR A 398 14.99 2.25 -22.24
CA TYR A 398 16.29 1.76 -22.69
C TYR A 398 17.27 2.85 -23.11
N LEU A 399 16.82 4.06 -23.44
CA LEU A 399 17.72 5.14 -23.82
C LEU A 399 18.45 5.68 -22.59
N ASP A 400 19.71 6.06 -22.77
CA ASP A 400 20.51 6.69 -21.71
C ASP A 400 19.99 8.09 -21.41
N PRO A 401 19.47 8.38 -20.22
CA PRO A 401 18.98 9.69 -19.84
C PRO A 401 20.05 10.79 -19.90
N ASN A 402 21.34 10.46 -19.72
CA ASN A 402 22.42 11.45 -19.84
C ASN A 402 22.53 11.94 -21.30
N LEU A 403 22.46 11.02 -22.26
CA LEU A 403 22.59 11.36 -23.68
C LEU A 403 21.39 12.17 -24.21
N ILE A 404 20.17 11.83 -23.78
CA ILE A 404 18.97 12.53 -24.25
C ILE A 404 18.77 13.90 -23.57
N SER A 405 19.40 14.15 -22.42
CA SER A 405 19.39 15.46 -21.74
C SER A 405 20.61 16.34 -22.05
N GLU A 406 21.50 15.87 -22.91
CA GLU A 406 22.70 16.63 -23.28
C GLU A 406 22.32 17.99 -23.91
N GLY A 407 22.92 19.07 -23.38
CA GLY A 407 22.64 20.44 -23.84
C GLY A 407 21.33 21.05 -23.28
N MET A 408 20.56 20.33 -22.48
CA MET A 408 19.32 20.87 -21.89
C MET A 408 19.64 21.93 -20.84
N PRO A 409 18.96 23.10 -20.83
CA PRO A 409 19.08 24.10 -19.77
C PRO A 409 18.64 23.56 -18.41
N GLY A 410 19.46 23.81 -17.38
CA GLY A 410 19.16 23.38 -16.00
C GLY A 410 19.13 21.85 -15.82
N PRO A 411 20.21 21.13 -16.18
CA PRO A 411 20.22 19.66 -16.17
C PRO A 411 19.99 19.06 -14.78
N GLY A 412 20.18 19.83 -13.72
CA GLY A 412 19.89 19.39 -12.34
C GLY A 412 18.42 19.06 -12.04
N ARG A 413 17.48 19.54 -12.88
CA ARG A 413 16.04 19.29 -12.76
C ARG A 413 15.54 18.13 -13.65
N PHE A 414 16.45 17.49 -14.39
CA PHE A 414 16.12 16.39 -15.29
C PHE A 414 16.40 15.02 -14.65
N LEU A 415 15.53 14.05 -14.89
CA LEU A 415 15.68 12.67 -14.41
C LEU A 415 14.81 11.69 -15.22
N GLY A 416 15.04 10.39 -15.07
CA GLY A 416 14.15 9.34 -15.54
C GLY A 416 13.07 9.00 -14.51
N LEU A 417 11.83 8.86 -14.98
CA LEU A 417 10.71 8.27 -14.22
C LEU A 417 10.14 7.11 -15.05
N HIS A 418 10.74 5.94 -14.91
CA HIS A 418 10.35 4.77 -15.66
C HIS A 418 9.19 4.04 -14.98
N PHE A 419 7.99 4.19 -15.56
CA PHE A 419 6.78 3.49 -15.16
C PHE A 419 6.65 2.15 -15.89
N PHE A 420 5.94 1.20 -15.29
CA PHE A 420 5.64 -0.10 -15.88
C PHE A 420 4.20 -0.19 -16.35
N SER A 421 3.96 -0.87 -17.47
CA SER A 421 2.64 -1.01 -18.08
C SER A 421 1.78 -2.07 -17.36
N PRO A 422 0.48 -1.78 -17.07
CA PRO A 422 -0.24 -0.50 -17.20
C PRO A 422 0.13 0.48 -16.08
N ALA A 423 0.51 1.71 -16.41
CA ALA A 423 1.09 2.66 -15.46
C ALA A 423 0.14 3.08 -14.33
N ASN A 424 -1.18 3.07 -14.54
CA ASN A 424 -2.17 3.32 -13.50
C ASN A 424 -2.29 2.18 -12.47
N ILE A 425 -1.86 0.95 -12.81
CA ILE A 425 -2.01 -0.25 -11.96
C ILE A 425 -0.68 -0.65 -11.32
N MET A 426 0.40 -0.74 -12.12
CA MET A 426 1.71 -1.21 -11.65
C MET A 426 2.28 -0.28 -10.59
N LYS A 427 2.81 -0.88 -9.51
CA LYS A 427 3.28 -0.11 -8.36
C LYS A 427 4.71 0.39 -8.50
N LEU A 428 5.57 -0.34 -9.19
CA LEU A 428 6.99 0.02 -9.32
C LEU A 428 7.16 1.26 -10.21
N VAL A 429 8.02 2.19 -9.78
CA VAL A 429 8.58 3.28 -10.59
C VAL A 429 10.07 3.34 -10.33
N GLU A 430 10.88 3.25 -11.36
CA GLU A 430 12.31 3.47 -11.27
C GLU A 430 12.61 4.96 -11.42
N VAL A 431 13.30 5.52 -10.44
CA VAL A 431 13.73 6.91 -10.43
C VAL A 431 15.21 6.95 -10.81
N VAL A 432 15.49 7.42 -12.01
CA VAL A 432 16.81 7.33 -12.63
C VAL A 432 17.46 8.70 -12.61
N GLY A 433 18.42 8.91 -11.70
CA GLY A 433 19.24 10.12 -11.70
C GLY A 433 20.26 10.07 -12.83
N THR A 434 20.46 11.18 -13.54
CA THR A 434 21.61 11.39 -14.41
C THR A 434 22.83 11.85 -13.61
N SER A 435 23.97 11.97 -14.25
CA SER A 435 25.19 12.54 -13.63
C SER A 435 25.01 14.00 -13.15
N ALA A 436 24.02 14.72 -13.69
CA ALA A 436 23.75 16.12 -13.37
C ALA A 436 22.52 16.32 -12.45
N THR A 437 21.70 15.30 -12.25
CA THR A 437 20.46 15.42 -11.47
C THR A 437 20.73 15.84 -10.03
N ALA A 438 20.09 16.91 -9.56
CA ALA A 438 20.22 17.40 -8.19
C ALA A 438 19.44 16.51 -7.20
N ASP A 439 19.96 16.35 -5.98
CA ASP A 439 19.29 15.60 -4.91
C ASP A 439 17.92 16.19 -4.52
N GLN A 440 17.76 17.51 -4.62
CA GLN A 440 16.46 18.18 -4.45
C GLN A 440 15.43 17.67 -5.48
N SER A 441 15.82 17.49 -6.73
CA SER A 441 14.98 16.96 -7.81
C SER A 441 14.63 15.49 -7.56
N MET A 442 15.61 14.70 -7.13
CA MET A 442 15.39 13.31 -6.73
C MET A 442 14.40 13.21 -5.55
N ALA A 443 14.55 14.04 -4.52
CA ALA A 443 13.65 14.05 -3.36
C ALA A 443 12.20 14.36 -3.77
N THR A 444 12.03 15.35 -4.68
CA THR A 444 10.71 15.73 -5.22
C THR A 444 10.11 14.61 -6.08
N ALA A 445 10.88 13.97 -6.96
CA ALA A 445 10.44 12.85 -7.78
C ALA A 445 10.01 11.64 -6.92
N PHE A 446 10.77 11.32 -5.88
CA PHE A 446 10.40 10.29 -4.90
C PHE A 446 9.10 10.60 -4.16
N ALA A 447 8.92 11.85 -3.74
CA ALA A 447 7.68 12.29 -3.08
C ALA A 447 6.48 12.21 -4.01
N PHE A 448 6.64 12.68 -5.26
CA PHE A 448 5.62 12.59 -6.31
C PHE A 448 5.21 11.14 -6.55
N ALA A 449 6.16 10.24 -6.83
CA ALA A 449 5.86 8.84 -7.09
C ALA A 449 5.14 8.17 -5.90
N ARG A 450 5.54 8.46 -4.65
CA ARG A 450 4.80 8.00 -3.46
C ARG A 450 3.39 8.58 -3.40
N GLY A 451 3.20 9.84 -3.75
CA GLY A 451 1.89 10.49 -3.85
C GLY A 451 0.96 9.78 -4.82
N LEU A 452 1.49 9.25 -5.91
CA LEU A 452 0.77 8.41 -6.87
C LEU A 452 0.46 6.99 -6.33
N GLY A 453 0.82 6.66 -5.09
CA GLY A 453 0.70 5.31 -4.53
C GLY A 453 1.69 4.30 -5.11
N LYS A 454 2.79 4.78 -5.70
CA LYS A 454 3.85 3.94 -6.27
C LYS A 454 4.94 3.61 -5.24
N ILE A 455 5.76 2.65 -5.59
CA ILE A 455 6.99 2.25 -4.89
C ILE A 455 8.16 2.76 -5.74
N PRO A 456 8.67 3.97 -5.48
CA PRO A 456 9.84 4.47 -6.18
C PRO A 456 11.10 3.73 -5.71
N VAL A 457 11.92 3.33 -6.67
CA VAL A 457 13.23 2.71 -6.45
C VAL A 457 14.27 3.51 -7.20
N GLU A 458 15.32 3.94 -6.50
CA GLU A 458 16.44 4.61 -7.14
C GLU A 458 17.23 3.61 -7.97
N THR A 459 17.58 4.01 -9.19
CA THR A 459 18.42 3.20 -10.06
C THR A 459 19.45 4.06 -10.79
N GLY A 460 20.60 3.46 -11.04
CA GLY A 460 21.63 4.04 -11.91
C GLY A 460 21.29 3.86 -13.39
N VAL A 461 22.00 4.61 -14.24
CA VAL A 461 21.87 4.50 -15.69
C VAL A 461 22.54 3.23 -16.18
N CYS A 462 21.75 2.32 -16.74
CA CYS A 462 22.22 1.12 -17.44
C CYS A 462 21.11 0.62 -18.39
N ASP A 463 21.46 -0.24 -19.34
CA ASP A 463 20.51 -0.78 -20.32
C ASP A 463 19.38 -1.56 -19.65
N GLY A 464 18.14 -1.06 -19.78
CA GLY A 464 16.93 -1.64 -19.20
C GLY A 464 16.80 -1.45 -17.68
N PHE A 465 17.60 -0.58 -17.08
CA PHE A 465 17.60 -0.25 -15.64
C PHE A 465 17.63 -1.52 -14.76
N ILE A 466 16.78 -1.63 -13.74
CA ILE A 466 16.70 -2.84 -12.90
C ILE A 466 15.65 -3.81 -13.45
N GLY A 467 14.42 -3.35 -13.63
CA GLY A 467 13.28 -4.20 -13.96
C GLY A 467 13.40 -4.86 -15.33
N ASN A 468 13.63 -4.08 -16.38
CA ASN A 468 13.77 -4.61 -17.73
C ASN A 468 15.06 -5.44 -17.89
N ARG A 469 16.13 -5.12 -17.19
CA ARG A 469 17.36 -5.91 -17.19
C ARG A 469 17.13 -7.31 -16.61
N ILE A 470 16.43 -7.42 -15.48
CA ILE A 470 16.03 -8.72 -14.89
C ILE A 470 15.08 -9.45 -15.83
N LEU A 471 14.07 -8.76 -16.36
CA LEU A 471 13.10 -9.33 -17.29
C LEU A 471 13.75 -9.86 -18.58
N SER A 472 14.73 -9.14 -19.11
CA SER A 472 15.48 -9.57 -20.33
C SER A 472 16.29 -10.84 -20.06
N ALA A 473 16.93 -10.94 -18.88
CA ALA A 473 17.64 -12.16 -18.50
C ALA A 473 16.67 -13.36 -18.33
N TYR A 474 15.54 -13.14 -17.68
CA TYR A 474 14.50 -14.13 -17.52
C TYR A 474 13.91 -14.62 -18.84
N ARG A 475 13.54 -13.70 -19.75
CA ARG A 475 13.04 -14.04 -21.10
C ARG A 475 14.05 -14.84 -21.91
N ARG A 476 15.31 -14.45 -21.88
CA ARG A 476 16.39 -15.13 -22.60
C ARG A 476 16.54 -16.59 -22.15
N GLN A 477 16.36 -16.88 -20.84
CA GLN A 477 16.36 -18.27 -20.36
C GLN A 477 15.14 -19.03 -20.88
N ALA A 478 13.98 -18.42 -20.96
CA ALA A 478 12.79 -19.02 -21.56
C ALA A 478 13.03 -19.33 -23.06
N ASP A 479 13.61 -18.36 -23.80
CA ASP A 479 13.96 -18.55 -25.21
C ASP A 479 14.96 -19.71 -25.42
N TYR A 480 15.93 -19.90 -24.52
CA TYR A 480 16.82 -21.04 -24.56
C TYR A 480 16.09 -22.37 -24.37
N MET A 481 15.13 -22.46 -23.45
CA MET A 481 14.32 -23.66 -23.24
C MET A 481 13.52 -24.03 -24.49
N VAL A 482 12.95 -23.04 -25.18
CA VAL A 482 12.20 -23.27 -26.42
C VAL A 482 13.15 -23.71 -27.55
N ALA A 483 14.31 -23.10 -27.69
CA ALA A 483 15.31 -23.52 -28.66
C ALA A 483 15.85 -24.94 -28.39
N ASP A 484 15.83 -25.37 -27.14
CA ASP A 484 16.24 -26.71 -26.72
C ASP A 484 15.09 -27.74 -26.80
N GLY A 485 13.91 -27.34 -27.32
CA GLY A 485 12.78 -28.24 -27.65
C GLY A 485 11.56 -28.14 -26.76
N ALA A 486 11.54 -27.27 -25.73
CA ALA A 486 10.33 -27.04 -24.95
C ALA A 486 9.29 -26.22 -25.74
N SER A 487 7.99 -26.49 -25.53
CA SER A 487 6.92 -25.65 -26.06
C SER A 487 6.80 -24.33 -25.28
N PRO A 488 6.57 -23.17 -25.95
CA PRO A 488 6.24 -21.92 -25.24
C PRO A 488 5.11 -22.07 -24.24
N TYR A 489 4.09 -22.88 -24.55
CA TYR A 489 2.95 -23.15 -23.65
C TYR A 489 3.36 -23.93 -22.39
N GLU A 490 4.33 -24.85 -22.50
CA GLU A 490 4.85 -25.58 -21.34
C GLU A 490 5.65 -24.67 -20.42
N VAL A 491 6.46 -23.76 -20.99
CA VAL A 491 7.19 -22.75 -20.23
C VAL A 491 6.22 -21.82 -19.49
N ASP A 492 5.20 -21.30 -20.16
CA ASP A 492 4.20 -20.45 -19.55
C ASP A 492 3.42 -21.17 -18.45
N LYS A 493 3.02 -22.42 -18.68
CA LYS A 493 2.34 -23.26 -17.69
C LYS A 493 3.20 -23.50 -16.45
N ALA A 494 4.50 -23.77 -16.63
CA ALA A 494 5.43 -23.98 -15.53
C ALA A 494 5.59 -22.70 -14.69
N MET A 495 5.72 -21.54 -15.33
CA MET A 495 5.84 -20.25 -14.64
C MET A 495 4.57 -19.87 -13.89
N ARG A 496 3.39 -20.13 -14.44
CA ARG A 496 2.12 -19.95 -13.71
C ARG A 496 2.02 -20.89 -12.51
N LYS A 497 2.48 -22.12 -12.62
CA LYS A 497 2.54 -23.06 -11.50
C LYS A 497 3.48 -22.59 -10.39
N LEU A 498 4.55 -21.88 -10.75
CA LEU A 498 5.47 -21.24 -9.79
C LEU A 498 4.80 -20.06 -9.05
N GLY A 499 3.70 -19.50 -9.57
CA GLY A 499 2.98 -18.37 -8.98
C GLY A 499 3.08 -17.07 -9.78
N MET A 500 3.69 -17.08 -10.97
CA MET A 500 3.66 -15.91 -11.85
C MET A 500 2.24 -15.70 -12.41
N PRO A 501 1.75 -14.47 -12.47
CA PRO A 501 0.41 -14.18 -13.00
C PRO A 501 0.27 -14.50 -14.50
N LEU A 502 1.37 -14.44 -15.24
CA LEU A 502 1.51 -14.76 -16.66
C LEU A 502 2.84 -15.45 -16.90
N GLY A 503 2.89 -16.32 -17.89
CA GLY A 503 4.14 -16.83 -18.41
C GLY A 503 4.88 -15.80 -19.28
N PRO A 504 6.16 -16.04 -19.64
CA PRO A 504 6.98 -15.09 -20.40
C PRO A 504 6.42 -14.81 -21.82
N TYR A 505 5.84 -15.78 -22.48
CA TYR A 505 5.29 -15.63 -23.82
C TYR A 505 3.91 -14.97 -23.80
N GLU A 506 3.02 -15.38 -22.88
CA GLU A 506 1.75 -14.68 -22.63
C GLU A 506 1.94 -13.19 -22.30
N LEU A 507 2.99 -12.87 -21.54
CA LEU A 507 3.31 -11.48 -21.23
C LEU A 507 3.73 -10.71 -22.49
N GLN A 508 4.52 -11.33 -23.38
CA GLN A 508 4.92 -10.72 -24.64
C GLN A 508 3.74 -10.47 -25.58
N ASP A 509 2.82 -11.42 -25.69
CA ASP A 509 1.59 -11.26 -26.49
C ASP A 509 0.75 -10.06 -26.00
N ARG A 510 0.66 -9.87 -24.69
CA ARG A 510 -0.10 -8.75 -24.10
C ARG A 510 0.59 -7.40 -24.20
N THR A 511 1.92 -7.36 -24.11
CA THR A 511 2.71 -6.10 -24.14
C THR A 511 3.09 -5.67 -25.54
N GLY A 512 2.97 -6.56 -26.52
CA GLY A 512 3.42 -6.38 -27.89
C GLY A 512 4.90 -6.72 -28.07
N LEU A 513 5.22 -7.25 -29.24
CA LEU A 513 6.58 -7.72 -29.56
C LEU A 513 7.53 -6.60 -30.02
N GLN A 514 6.97 -5.44 -30.40
CA GLN A 514 7.72 -4.36 -31.08
C GLN A 514 8.86 -3.80 -30.22
N ILE A 515 8.63 -3.58 -28.92
CA ILE A 515 9.65 -3.03 -28.01
C ILE A 515 10.79 -4.04 -27.82
N SER A 516 10.44 -5.30 -27.58
CA SER A 516 11.43 -6.38 -27.42
C SER A 516 12.23 -6.59 -28.70
N TRP A 517 11.58 -6.53 -29.85
CA TRP A 517 12.21 -6.65 -31.17
C TRP A 517 13.15 -5.47 -31.46
N ALA A 518 12.72 -4.24 -31.24
CA ALA A 518 13.56 -3.06 -31.41
C ALA A 518 14.81 -3.11 -30.53
N ASN A 519 14.66 -3.50 -29.25
CA ASN A 519 15.79 -3.65 -28.34
C ASN A 519 16.75 -4.78 -28.77
N ARG A 520 16.22 -5.92 -29.23
CA ARG A 520 17.02 -7.03 -29.79
C ARG A 520 17.87 -6.57 -30.99
N LYS A 521 17.25 -5.88 -31.93
CA LYS A 521 17.98 -5.32 -33.11
C LYS A 521 19.07 -4.33 -32.68
N ARG A 522 18.76 -3.43 -31.73
CA ARG A 522 19.73 -2.45 -31.21
C ARG A 522 20.94 -3.15 -30.58
N GLN A 523 20.72 -4.14 -29.70
CA GLN A 523 21.81 -4.88 -29.05
C GLN A 523 22.65 -5.69 -30.04
N LEU A 524 22.04 -6.32 -31.02
CA LEU A 524 22.75 -7.04 -32.06
C LEU A 524 23.61 -6.10 -32.91
N ALA A 525 23.08 -4.97 -33.36
CA ALA A 525 23.82 -3.97 -34.14
C ALA A 525 25.00 -3.37 -33.33
N ALA A 526 24.84 -3.21 -32.02
CA ALA A 526 25.89 -2.72 -31.13
C ALA A 526 26.90 -3.82 -30.70
N GLY A 527 26.69 -5.09 -31.04
CA GLY A 527 27.52 -6.20 -30.60
C GLY A 527 27.45 -6.46 -29.08
N THR A 528 26.39 -5.99 -28.42
CA THR A 528 26.20 -6.07 -26.96
C THR A 528 25.22 -7.17 -26.53
N TRP A 529 24.74 -8.01 -27.46
CA TRP A 529 23.84 -9.13 -27.15
C TRP A 529 24.48 -10.10 -26.16
N PRO A 530 23.91 -10.33 -24.99
CA PRO A 530 24.51 -11.18 -23.98
C PRO A 530 24.13 -12.66 -24.16
N GLY A 531 25.12 -13.51 -24.38
CA GLY A 531 24.96 -14.95 -24.51
C GLY A 531 24.65 -15.43 -25.93
N ARG A 532 24.13 -16.67 -26.10
CA ARG A 532 23.78 -17.21 -27.42
C ARG A 532 22.54 -16.48 -27.96
N TYR A 533 22.55 -16.19 -29.24
CA TYR A 533 21.37 -15.68 -29.92
C TYR A 533 20.41 -16.83 -30.26
N VAL A 534 19.14 -16.61 -30.03
CA VAL A 534 18.06 -17.53 -30.40
C VAL A 534 17.04 -16.75 -31.21
N ASP A 535 16.71 -17.22 -32.37
CA ASP A 535 15.74 -16.61 -33.27
C ASP A 535 14.36 -17.25 -33.02
N ILE A 536 13.59 -16.61 -32.15
CA ILE A 536 12.24 -17.03 -31.75
C ILE A 536 11.31 -15.87 -31.96
#